data_310b4ac990be670cce6c79cd7ffd565d
#
_entry.id   310b4ac990be670cce6c79cd7ffd565d
#
_cell.length_a   1.000
_cell.length_b   1.000
_cell.length_c   1.000
_cell.angle_alpha   90.00
_cell.angle_beta   90.00
_cell.angle_gamma   90.00
#
_symmetry.space_group_name_H-M   'P 1'
#
loop_
_entity.id
_entity.type
_entity.pdbx_description
1 polymer ?
#
loop_
_entity_poly.entity_id
_entity_poly.type
_entity_poly.pdbx_seq_one_letter_code
_entity_poly.pdbx_strand_id
1 'polypeptide(L)'
;MKLLLTSQGIQKELEKDFLSLLSKPPKDNRVINITTASFGDHATRPKWLDTYITQLNKLGITNIEELDIRDKSQKELNISLSNKDIIFVNGGNTFFLLDYIKKTGFDRIIKESVYKGIIYIGISAGSYITCPTIEQSTWEHQDRNRFGLTNLTALNFVPFLISAHFEEKYRKIIENAALKTKYPIVALNDHQAILVKDNKFKLVGEKSENFFNGFKNTF
;
A
#
# COMPACT_ATOMS: atom_id res chain seq x y z
N MET A 1 -0.21 3.24 15.02
CA MET A 1 0.27 2.63 13.75
C MET A 1 1.24 3.57 13.05
N LYS A 2 2.18 3.02 12.26
CA LYS A 2 3.12 3.77 11.41
C LYS A 2 3.00 3.25 9.97
N LEU A 3 2.44 4.07 9.06
CA LEU A 3 2.24 3.68 7.66
C LEU A 3 2.76 4.78 6.72
N LEU A 4 3.26 4.39 5.55
CA LEU A 4 3.45 5.26 4.40
C LEU A 4 2.76 4.62 3.19
N LEU A 5 1.72 5.29 2.68
CA LEU A 5 0.85 4.78 1.63
C LEU A 5 1.11 5.59 0.36
N THR A 6 1.93 5.02 -0.53
CA THR A 6 2.46 5.72 -1.71
C THR A 6 1.69 5.37 -2.98
N SER A 7 1.77 6.23 -3.97
CA SER A 7 1.35 5.93 -5.34
C SER A 7 2.41 5.06 -6.05
N GLN A 8 3.68 5.49 -6.10
CA GLN A 8 4.73 4.89 -6.96
C GLN A 8 6.03 4.60 -6.19
N GLY A 9 5.95 4.01 -4.99
CA GLY A 9 7.14 3.71 -4.19
C GLY A 9 7.68 4.92 -3.42
N ILE A 10 8.92 4.83 -2.93
CA ILE A 10 9.56 5.88 -2.13
C ILE A 10 10.37 6.78 -3.07
N GLN A 11 9.70 7.78 -3.63
CA GLN A 11 10.33 8.80 -4.44
C GLN A 11 11.17 9.76 -3.56
N LYS A 12 12.06 10.54 -4.17
CA LYS A 12 12.98 11.46 -3.47
C LYS A 12 12.25 12.40 -2.49
N GLU A 13 11.09 12.89 -2.88
CA GLU A 13 10.24 13.78 -2.07
C GLU A 13 9.72 13.11 -0.80
N LEU A 14 9.66 11.78 -0.77
CA LEU A 14 9.11 10.97 0.32
C LEU A 14 10.19 10.37 1.25
N GLU A 15 11.48 10.45 0.88
CA GLU A 15 12.59 9.83 1.62
C GLU A 15 12.62 10.27 3.08
N LYS A 16 12.50 11.58 3.34
CA LYS A 16 12.51 12.15 4.69
C LYS A 16 11.33 11.63 5.53
N ASP A 17 10.14 11.56 4.94
CA ASP A 17 8.94 11.09 5.63
C ASP A 17 9.04 9.60 5.93
N PHE A 18 9.53 8.79 4.98
CA PHE A 18 9.83 7.38 5.21
C PHE A 18 10.83 7.18 6.34
N LEU A 19 12.01 7.84 6.28
CA LEU A 19 13.04 7.73 7.30
C LEU A 19 12.54 8.16 8.69
N SER A 20 11.60 9.09 8.75
CA SER A 20 10.97 9.54 10.01
C SER A 20 10.12 8.48 10.71
N LEU A 21 9.73 7.40 10.01
CA LEU A 21 9.00 6.27 10.58
C LEU A 21 9.91 5.29 11.33
N LEU A 22 11.20 5.24 10.93
CA LEU A 22 12.16 4.29 11.47
C LEU A 22 12.47 4.62 12.94
N SER A 23 12.58 3.57 13.76
CA SER A 23 12.99 3.68 15.16
C SER A 23 14.46 3.34 15.40
N LYS A 24 15.15 2.89 14.35
CA LYS A 24 16.57 2.50 14.35
C LYS A 24 17.22 2.88 13.01
N PRO A 25 18.58 2.87 12.91
CA PRO A 25 19.28 3.18 11.66
C PRO A 25 18.75 2.35 10.49
N PRO A 26 18.68 2.89 9.26
CA PRO A 26 18.15 2.18 8.09
C PRO A 26 18.72 0.77 7.90
N LYS A 27 20.06 0.61 8.00
CA LYS A 27 20.80 -0.65 7.84
C LYS A 27 20.39 -1.77 8.81
N ASP A 28 19.80 -1.40 9.96
CA ASP A 28 19.42 -2.34 11.01
C ASP A 28 17.94 -2.81 10.87
N ASN A 29 17.21 -2.31 9.86
CA ASN A 29 15.85 -2.73 9.60
C ASN A 29 15.79 -3.97 8.69
N ARG A 30 14.92 -4.89 9.05
CA ARG A 30 14.61 -6.09 8.28
C ARG A 30 13.27 -5.92 7.59
N VAL A 31 13.28 -5.98 6.27
CA VAL A 31 12.09 -5.78 5.43
C VAL A 31 11.58 -7.12 4.92
N ILE A 32 10.28 -7.32 5.00
CA ILE A 32 9.57 -8.32 4.19
C ILE A 32 8.85 -7.60 3.06
N ASN A 33 9.22 -7.96 1.83
CA ASN A 33 8.70 -7.37 0.59
C ASN A 33 7.65 -8.29 -0.01
N ILE A 34 6.36 -7.95 0.14
CA ILE A 34 5.24 -8.72 -0.37
C ILE A 34 5.05 -8.44 -1.86
N THR A 35 5.29 -9.44 -2.70
CA THR A 35 5.31 -9.31 -4.16
C THR A 35 4.05 -9.82 -4.85
N THR A 36 3.10 -10.39 -4.13
CA THR A 36 1.94 -11.12 -4.65
C THR A 36 1.12 -10.33 -5.66
N ALA A 37 0.86 -9.04 -5.42
CA ALA A 37 0.08 -8.20 -6.35
C ALA A 37 0.63 -8.24 -7.79
N SER A 38 1.95 -8.30 -7.94
CA SER A 38 2.64 -8.27 -9.23
C SER A 38 2.35 -9.47 -10.12
N PHE A 39 1.95 -10.59 -9.54
CA PHE A 39 1.61 -11.81 -10.28
C PHE A 39 0.17 -11.83 -10.81
N GLY A 40 -0.66 -10.87 -10.45
CA GLY A 40 -2.02 -10.77 -10.98
C GLY A 40 -2.08 -10.52 -12.49
N ASP A 41 -1.07 -9.84 -13.04
CA ASP A 41 -0.96 -9.53 -14.47
C ASP A 41 0.31 -10.13 -15.12
N HIS A 42 1.14 -10.83 -14.34
CA HIS A 42 2.40 -11.42 -14.82
C HIS A 42 2.56 -12.86 -14.34
N ALA A 43 2.91 -13.78 -15.27
CA ALA A 43 3.17 -15.18 -14.94
C ALA A 43 4.46 -15.39 -14.14
N THR A 44 5.43 -14.49 -14.29
CA THR A 44 6.73 -14.50 -13.62
C THR A 44 6.97 -13.19 -12.90
N ARG A 45 7.91 -13.19 -11.94
CA ARG A 45 8.32 -11.98 -11.21
C ARG A 45 8.76 -10.88 -12.20
N PRO A 46 8.06 -9.74 -12.25
CA PRO A 46 8.42 -8.68 -13.19
C PRO A 46 9.65 -7.91 -12.70
N LYS A 47 10.51 -7.49 -13.65
CA LYS A 47 11.77 -6.78 -13.35
C LYS A 47 11.57 -5.42 -12.66
N TRP A 48 10.43 -4.77 -12.87
CA TRP A 48 10.17 -3.46 -12.23
C TRP A 48 10.14 -3.53 -10.69
N LEU A 49 9.96 -4.71 -10.08
CA LEU A 49 10.11 -4.89 -8.63
C LEU A 49 11.52 -4.53 -8.14
N ASP A 50 12.55 -4.69 -8.98
CA ASP A 50 13.93 -4.34 -8.64
C ASP A 50 14.11 -2.84 -8.41
N THR A 51 13.24 -2.01 -8.98
CA THR A 51 13.22 -0.56 -8.74
C THR A 51 12.97 -0.25 -7.27
N TYR A 52 12.03 -0.92 -6.64
CA TYR A 52 11.69 -0.70 -5.23
C TYR A 52 12.79 -1.21 -4.28
N ILE A 53 13.39 -2.35 -4.62
CA ILE A 53 14.56 -2.86 -3.88
C ILE A 53 15.72 -1.87 -4.00
N THR A 54 15.94 -1.33 -5.19
CA THR A 54 16.98 -0.31 -5.43
C THR A 54 16.70 0.97 -4.63
N GLN A 55 15.44 1.42 -4.54
CA GLN A 55 15.06 2.57 -3.71
C GLN A 55 15.39 2.33 -2.23
N LEU A 56 15.02 1.17 -1.68
CA LEU A 56 15.33 0.81 -0.29
C LEU A 56 16.85 0.73 -0.04
N ASN A 57 17.60 0.11 -0.96
CA ASN A 57 19.05 0.01 -0.86
C ASN A 57 19.74 1.39 -0.84
N LYS A 58 19.29 2.33 -1.67
CA LYS A 58 19.79 3.73 -1.66
C LYS A 58 19.54 4.44 -0.34
N LEU A 59 18.47 4.06 0.38
CA LEU A 59 18.15 4.57 1.71
C LEU A 59 18.91 3.83 2.83
N GLY A 60 19.80 2.90 2.48
CA GLY A 60 20.60 2.12 3.43
C GLY A 60 19.90 0.89 4.01
N ILE A 61 18.77 0.50 3.47
CA ILE A 61 18.06 -0.74 3.87
C ILE A 61 18.44 -1.84 2.89
N THR A 62 19.23 -2.81 3.35
CA THR A 62 19.78 -3.89 2.51
C THR A 62 19.27 -5.28 2.93
N ASN A 63 18.70 -5.41 4.13
CA ASN A 63 18.15 -6.68 4.60
C ASN A 63 16.68 -6.82 4.16
N ILE A 64 16.49 -7.26 2.91
CA ILE A 64 15.19 -7.37 2.25
C ILE A 64 14.95 -8.82 1.85
N GLU A 65 13.85 -9.39 2.33
CA GLU A 65 13.35 -10.72 1.93
C GLU A 65 12.09 -10.54 1.12
N GLU A 66 12.01 -11.18 -0.06
CA GLU A 66 10.79 -11.21 -0.86
C GLU A 66 9.87 -12.35 -0.43
N LEU A 67 8.57 -12.08 -0.37
CA LEU A 67 7.55 -13.07 -0.05
C LEU A 67 6.36 -12.95 -1.00
N ASP A 68 6.08 -14.04 -1.69
CA ASP A 68 4.80 -14.28 -2.33
C ASP A 68 3.93 -15.09 -1.36
N ILE A 69 2.76 -14.54 -1.00
CA ILE A 69 1.87 -15.20 -0.02
C ILE A 69 1.00 -16.30 -0.62
N ARG A 70 1.05 -16.51 -1.94
CA ARG A 70 0.32 -17.60 -2.59
C ARG A 70 0.81 -18.95 -1.99
N ASP A 71 -0.12 -19.85 -1.79
CA ASP A 71 0.15 -21.21 -1.29
C ASP A 71 0.91 -21.28 0.05
N LYS A 72 0.97 -20.17 0.81
CA LYS A 72 1.56 -20.13 2.14
C LYS A 72 0.53 -20.43 3.21
N SER A 73 0.90 -21.29 4.14
CA SER A 73 0.15 -21.53 5.37
C SER A 73 0.26 -20.34 6.33
N GLN A 74 -0.72 -20.16 7.21
CA GLN A 74 -0.67 -19.13 8.26
C GLN A 74 0.58 -19.27 9.15
N LYS A 75 1.05 -20.50 9.39
CA LYS A 75 2.27 -20.75 10.16
C LYS A 75 3.50 -20.19 9.46
N GLU A 76 3.67 -20.46 8.17
CA GLU A 76 4.78 -19.90 7.36
C GLU A 76 4.73 -18.38 7.33
N LEU A 77 3.55 -17.78 7.13
CA LEU A 77 3.36 -16.34 7.12
C LEU A 77 3.72 -15.69 8.45
N ASN A 78 3.31 -16.28 9.58
CA ASN A 78 3.70 -15.81 10.90
C ASN A 78 5.21 -15.88 11.13
N ILE A 79 5.86 -16.97 10.70
CA ILE A 79 7.32 -17.14 10.79
C ILE A 79 8.02 -16.06 9.95
N SER A 80 7.55 -15.83 8.71
CA SER A 80 8.15 -14.83 7.82
C SER A 80 8.07 -13.40 8.38
N LEU A 81 7.03 -13.09 9.17
CA LEU A 81 6.87 -11.75 9.77
C LEU A 81 7.51 -11.61 11.17
N SER A 82 7.81 -12.72 11.86
CA SER A 82 8.16 -12.72 13.31
C SER A 82 9.34 -11.83 13.68
N ASN A 83 10.27 -11.61 12.76
CA ASN A 83 11.49 -10.83 13.00
C ASN A 83 11.62 -9.64 12.03
N LYS A 84 10.54 -9.15 11.48
CA LYS A 84 10.56 -8.02 10.54
C LYS A 84 10.23 -6.71 11.24
N ASP A 85 10.80 -5.65 10.74
CA ASP A 85 10.59 -4.28 11.19
C ASP A 85 9.67 -3.51 10.25
N ILE A 86 9.68 -3.90 8.97
CA ILE A 86 8.92 -3.26 7.91
C ILE A 86 8.23 -4.33 7.05
N ILE A 87 6.93 -4.18 6.83
CA ILE A 87 6.16 -4.87 5.80
C ILE A 87 6.01 -3.90 4.62
N PHE A 88 6.60 -4.28 3.48
CA PHE A 88 6.57 -3.50 2.25
C PHE A 88 5.69 -4.24 1.24
N VAL A 89 4.53 -3.68 0.90
CA VAL A 89 3.56 -4.33 0.01
C VAL A 89 3.57 -3.64 -1.34
N ASN A 90 3.98 -4.38 -2.37
CA ASN A 90 4.12 -3.84 -3.72
C ASN A 90 2.78 -3.58 -4.41
N GLY A 91 2.88 -2.81 -5.51
CA GLY A 91 1.83 -2.64 -6.48
C GLY A 91 1.63 -3.86 -7.40
N GLY A 92 0.68 -3.74 -8.29
CA GLY A 92 0.19 -4.76 -9.20
C GLY A 92 -1.33 -4.86 -9.11
N ASN A 93 -1.92 -6.00 -9.42
CA ASN A 93 -3.37 -6.14 -9.41
C ASN A 93 -3.93 -6.23 -7.99
N THR A 94 -4.74 -5.25 -7.62
CA THR A 94 -5.33 -5.11 -6.26
C THR A 94 -6.31 -6.23 -5.94
N PHE A 95 -7.11 -6.67 -6.91
CA PHE A 95 -8.07 -7.76 -6.70
C PHE A 95 -7.36 -9.08 -6.42
N PHE A 96 -6.29 -9.35 -7.17
CA PHE A 96 -5.45 -10.52 -6.97
C PHE A 96 -4.81 -10.52 -5.58
N LEU A 97 -4.23 -9.39 -5.18
CA LEU A 97 -3.62 -9.24 -3.86
C LEU A 97 -4.64 -9.49 -2.75
N LEU A 98 -5.81 -8.84 -2.80
CA LEU A 98 -6.82 -8.96 -1.75
C LEU A 98 -7.40 -10.37 -1.68
N ASP A 99 -7.58 -11.04 -2.82
CA ASP A 99 -8.06 -12.43 -2.87
C ASP A 99 -7.11 -13.38 -2.12
N TYR A 100 -5.80 -13.29 -2.39
CA TYR A 100 -4.82 -14.12 -1.67
C TYR A 100 -4.63 -13.73 -0.21
N ILE A 101 -4.71 -12.45 0.13
CA ILE A 101 -4.72 -12.00 1.53
C ILE A 101 -5.84 -12.69 2.31
N LYS A 102 -7.04 -12.78 1.74
CA LYS A 102 -8.19 -13.46 2.36
C LYS A 102 -8.04 -14.97 2.39
N LYS A 103 -7.64 -15.58 1.27
CA LYS A 103 -7.46 -17.04 1.15
C LYS A 103 -6.44 -17.60 2.13
N THR A 104 -5.34 -16.90 2.34
CA THR A 104 -4.26 -17.34 3.25
C THR A 104 -4.48 -16.91 4.71
N GLY A 105 -5.49 -16.05 4.98
CA GLY A 105 -5.69 -15.45 6.30
C GLY A 105 -4.62 -14.42 6.67
N PHE A 106 -3.88 -13.90 5.69
CA PHE A 106 -2.83 -12.90 5.90
C PHE A 106 -3.38 -11.56 6.40
N ASP A 107 -4.67 -11.26 6.16
CA ASP A 107 -5.37 -10.09 6.69
C ASP A 107 -5.27 -9.96 8.21
N ARG A 108 -5.42 -11.08 8.94
CA ARG A 108 -5.28 -11.10 10.41
C ARG A 108 -3.83 -10.91 10.82
N ILE A 109 -2.91 -11.64 10.19
CA ILE A 109 -1.49 -11.62 10.52
C ILE A 109 -0.89 -10.23 10.30
N ILE A 110 -1.18 -9.58 9.17
CA ILE A 110 -0.68 -8.24 8.86
C ILE A 110 -1.28 -7.18 9.80
N LYS A 111 -2.57 -7.28 10.14
CA LYS A 111 -3.21 -6.39 11.12
C LYS A 111 -2.54 -6.48 12.47
N GLU A 112 -2.39 -7.68 13.01
CA GLU A 112 -1.71 -7.90 14.30
C GLU A 112 -0.29 -7.34 14.30
N SER A 113 0.46 -7.59 13.21
CA SER A 113 1.84 -7.13 13.08
C SER A 113 1.95 -5.60 13.08
N VAL A 114 1.08 -4.93 12.32
CA VAL A 114 1.04 -3.46 12.24
C VAL A 114 0.62 -2.84 13.58
N TYR A 115 -0.37 -3.43 14.27
CA TYR A 115 -0.78 -2.96 15.60
C TYR A 115 0.29 -3.21 16.68
N LYS A 116 1.14 -4.22 16.52
CA LYS A 116 2.32 -4.47 17.36
C LYS A 116 3.50 -3.54 17.05
N GLY A 117 3.38 -2.68 16.05
CA GLY A 117 4.36 -1.63 15.76
C GLY A 117 5.25 -1.86 14.55
N ILE A 118 5.06 -2.93 13.78
CA ILE A 118 5.72 -3.11 12.48
C ILE A 118 5.27 -1.97 11.56
N ILE A 119 6.22 -1.35 10.86
CA ILE A 119 5.96 -0.28 9.90
C ILE A 119 5.37 -0.90 8.63
N TYR A 120 4.29 -0.31 8.12
CA TYR A 120 3.69 -0.72 6.86
C TYR A 120 3.97 0.30 5.76
N ILE A 121 4.49 -0.17 4.64
CA ILE A 121 4.69 0.64 3.43
C ILE A 121 3.84 0.01 2.33
N GLY A 122 2.90 0.76 1.79
CA GLY A 122 2.07 0.34 0.67
C GLY A 122 2.42 1.08 -0.61
N ILE A 123 2.43 0.39 -1.74
CA ILE A 123 2.59 0.99 -3.07
C ILE A 123 1.36 0.65 -3.90
N SER A 124 0.65 1.65 -4.45
CA SER A 124 -0.48 1.44 -5.34
C SER A 124 -1.47 0.40 -4.77
N ALA A 125 -1.55 -0.82 -5.29
CA ALA A 125 -2.36 -1.92 -4.74
C ALA A 125 -2.10 -2.15 -3.25
N GLY A 126 -0.84 -2.08 -2.80
CA GLY A 126 -0.47 -2.16 -1.39
C GLY A 126 -1.03 -1.02 -0.54
N SER A 127 -1.21 0.17 -1.12
CA SER A 127 -1.92 1.28 -0.48
C SER A 127 -3.42 1.06 -0.47
N TYR A 128 -3.99 0.57 -1.56
CA TYR A 128 -5.44 0.35 -1.69
C TYR A 128 -6.00 -0.63 -0.67
N ILE A 129 -5.28 -1.73 -0.40
CA ILE A 129 -5.75 -2.72 0.58
C ILE A 129 -5.77 -2.19 2.01
N THR A 130 -5.18 -1.03 2.30
CA THR A 130 -5.27 -0.38 3.62
C THR A 130 -6.57 0.38 3.85
N CYS A 131 -7.32 0.67 2.78
CA CYS A 131 -8.61 1.34 2.82
C CYS A 131 -9.71 0.44 3.44
N PRO A 132 -10.92 0.97 3.71
CA PRO A 132 -12.05 0.16 4.18
C PRO A 132 -12.51 -0.87 3.14
N THR A 133 -12.38 -0.52 1.87
CA THR A 133 -12.72 -1.31 0.69
C THR A 133 -11.75 -1.00 -0.44
N ILE A 134 -11.66 -1.87 -1.42
CA ILE A 134 -10.93 -1.61 -2.67
C ILE A 134 -11.85 -1.20 -3.81
N GLU A 135 -13.01 -0.61 -3.54
CA GLU A 135 -13.98 -0.21 -4.58
C GLU A 135 -13.36 0.76 -5.61
N GLN A 136 -12.38 1.60 -5.20
CA GLN A 136 -11.66 2.49 -6.12
C GLN A 136 -10.90 1.72 -7.21
N SER A 137 -10.54 0.46 -6.98
CA SER A 137 -9.90 -0.38 -8.01
C SER A 137 -10.87 -0.78 -9.13
N THR A 138 -12.18 -0.55 -8.97
CA THR A 138 -13.18 -0.77 -10.03
C THR A 138 -13.34 0.43 -10.96
N TRP A 139 -12.73 1.58 -10.65
CA TRP A 139 -12.87 2.78 -11.47
C TRP A 139 -12.19 2.59 -12.82
N GLU A 140 -12.70 3.28 -13.84
CA GLU A 140 -12.38 3.05 -15.26
C GLU A 140 -10.88 3.05 -15.59
N HIS A 141 -10.07 3.83 -14.86
CA HIS A 141 -8.62 3.95 -15.06
C HIS A 141 -7.77 3.03 -14.17
N GLN A 142 -8.40 2.13 -13.40
CA GLN A 142 -7.74 1.28 -12.42
C GLN A 142 -7.67 -0.20 -12.88
N ASP A 143 -7.46 -1.10 -11.94
CA ASP A 143 -7.31 -2.53 -12.17
C ASP A 143 -8.54 -3.21 -12.78
N ARG A 144 -8.32 -4.38 -13.38
CA ARG A 144 -9.41 -5.23 -13.84
C ARG A 144 -9.61 -6.41 -12.89
N ASN A 145 -10.84 -6.60 -12.41
CA ASN A 145 -11.23 -7.75 -11.61
C ASN A 145 -11.39 -9.00 -12.49
N ARG A 146 -10.29 -9.63 -12.87
CA ARG A 146 -10.27 -10.88 -13.67
C ARG A 146 -10.47 -12.13 -12.81
N PHE A 147 -10.50 -11.96 -11.49
CA PHE A 147 -10.48 -13.07 -10.52
C PHE A 147 -11.85 -13.31 -9.89
N GLY A 148 -12.88 -12.55 -10.31
CA GLY A 148 -14.25 -12.69 -9.81
C GLY A 148 -14.41 -12.34 -8.33
N LEU A 149 -13.52 -11.52 -7.76
CA LEU A 149 -13.62 -11.11 -6.37
C LEU A 149 -14.84 -10.21 -6.15
N THR A 150 -15.79 -10.64 -5.34
CA THR A 150 -17.03 -9.90 -5.03
C THR A 150 -16.95 -9.16 -3.71
N ASN A 151 -16.28 -9.71 -2.70
CA ASN A 151 -16.09 -9.07 -1.41
C ASN A 151 -14.88 -8.13 -1.45
N LEU A 152 -15.10 -6.84 -1.63
CA LEU A 152 -14.06 -5.82 -1.74
C LEU A 152 -13.63 -5.23 -0.38
N THR A 153 -14.17 -5.70 0.76
CA THR A 153 -13.74 -5.25 2.09
C THR A 153 -12.26 -5.52 2.29
N ALA A 154 -11.50 -4.52 2.73
CA ALA A 154 -10.05 -4.57 2.85
C ALA A 154 -9.57 -4.44 4.31
N LEU A 155 -8.33 -4.05 4.56
CA LEU A 155 -7.73 -4.05 5.90
C LEU A 155 -8.29 -2.97 6.82
N ASN A 156 -8.83 -1.87 6.28
CA ASN A 156 -9.40 -0.77 7.05
C ASN A 156 -8.42 -0.15 8.08
N PHE A 157 -7.19 0.12 7.66
CA PHE A 157 -6.21 0.85 8.47
C PHE A 157 -6.45 2.36 8.45
N VAL A 158 -7.03 2.86 7.37
CA VAL A 158 -7.40 4.27 7.17
C VAL A 158 -8.89 4.39 6.84
N PRO A 159 -9.58 5.49 7.24
CA PRO A 159 -11.03 5.64 7.06
C PRO A 159 -11.45 6.28 5.72
N PHE A 160 -10.59 6.23 4.71
CA PHE A 160 -10.78 6.86 3.39
C PHE A 160 -10.28 5.96 2.27
N LEU A 161 -10.59 6.34 1.03
CA LEU A 161 -10.07 5.68 -0.18
C LEU A 161 -8.84 6.45 -0.70
N ILE A 162 -7.89 5.69 -1.24
CA ILE A 162 -6.71 6.21 -1.95
C ILE A 162 -6.87 5.88 -3.43
N SER A 163 -6.71 6.86 -4.31
CA SER A 163 -6.58 6.66 -5.76
C SER A 163 -5.15 7.01 -6.16
N ALA A 164 -4.33 6.02 -6.44
CA ALA A 164 -2.95 6.19 -6.91
C ALA A 164 -2.90 6.54 -8.40
N HIS A 165 -1.72 6.96 -8.87
CA HIS A 165 -1.43 7.32 -10.27
C HIS A 165 -2.35 8.41 -10.80
N PHE A 166 -2.69 9.39 -9.93
CA PHE A 166 -3.55 10.48 -10.32
C PHE A 166 -2.89 11.37 -11.39
N GLU A 167 -3.62 11.56 -12.47
CA GLU A 167 -3.39 12.58 -13.48
C GLU A 167 -4.67 13.39 -13.67
N GLU A 168 -4.56 14.65 -14.12
CA GLU A 168 -5.71 15.53 -14.25
C GLU A 168 -6.81 14.98 -15.18
N LYS A 169 -6.45 14.19 -16.18
CA LYS A 169 -7.40 13.50 -17.08
C LYS A 169 -8.35 12.54 -16.34
N TYR A 170 -7.99 12.07 -15.14
CA TYR A 170 -8.81 11.16 -14.32
C TYR A 170 -9.72 11.89 -13.34
N ARG A 171 -9.57 13.21 -13.17
CA ARG A 171 -10.36 14.00 -12.19
C ARG A 171 -11.85 13.75 -12.31
N LYS A 172 -12.39 13.79 -13.53
CA LYS A 172 -13.84 13.60 -13.76
C LYS A 172 -14.33 12.22 -13.34
N ILE A 173 -13.53 11.18 -13.51
CA ILE A 173 -13.84 9.80 -13.08
C ILE A 173 -13.95 9.77 -11.55
N ILE A 174 -12.99 10.39 -10.85
CA ILE A 174 -12.96 10.42 -9.39
C ILE A 174 -14.09 11.26 -8.81
N GLU A 175 -14.40 12.42 -9.41
CA GLU A 175 -15.56 13.24 -9.02
C GLU A 175 -16.87 12.46 -9.13
N ASN A 176 -17.07 11.74 -10.24
CA ASN A 176 -18.25 10.91 -10.42
C ASN A 176 -18.32 9.74 -9.43
N ALA A 177 -17.18 9.16 -9.06
CA ALA A 177 -17.09 8.12 -8.03
C ALA A 177 -17.37 8.69 -6.63
N ALA A 178 -16.90 9.90 -6.33
CA ALA A 178 -17.13 10.59 -5.07
C ALA A 178 -18.63 10.82 -4.77
N LEU A 179 -19.45 10.97 -5.80
CA LEU A 179 -20.93 11.08 -5.65
C LEU A 179 -21.61 9.76 -5.22
N LYS A 180 -20.92 8.63 -5.38
CA LYS A 180 -21.47 7.29 -5.17
C LYS A 180 -20.93 6.58 -3.94
N THR A 181 -19.77 7.00 -3.45
CA THR A 181 -19.14 6.43 -2.26
C THR A 181 -19.43 7.28 -1.01
N LYS A 182 -19.48 6.62 0.14
CA LYS A 182 -19.55 7.31 1.44
C LYS A 182 -18.20 7.72 2.02
N TYR A 183 -17.11 7.23 1.42
CA TYR A 183 -15.77 7.44 1.95
C TYR A 183 -15.14 8.72 1.41
N PRO A 184 -14.40 9.49 2.24
CA PRO A 184 -13.49 10.51 1.74
C PRO A 184 -12.49 9.89 0.77
N ILE A 185 -12.01 10.68 -0.22
CA ILE A 185 -11.05 10.19 -1.23
C ILE A 185 -9.86 11.13 -1.26
N VAL A 186 -8.65 10.57 -1.29
CA VAL A 186 -7.42 11.26 -1.64
C VAL A 186 -6.85 10.65 -2.91
N ALA A 187 -6.62 11.48 -3.94
CA ALA A 187 -5.95 11.06 -5.16
C ALA A 187 -4.47 11.48 -5.10
N LEU A 188 -3.58 10.52 -5.28
CA LEU A 188 -2.14 10.68 -5.18
C LEU A 188 -1.50 10.60 -6.56
N ASN A 189 -0.73 11.62 -6.94
CA ASN A 189 0.21 11.48 -8.05
C ASN A 189 1.42 10.65 -7.61
N ASP A 190 2.33 10.33 -8.55
CA ASP A 190 3.43 9.39 -8.31
C ASP A 190 4.54 9.93 -7.39
N HIS A 191 4.49 11.21 -6.99
CA HIS A 191 5.39 11.86 -6.04
C HIS A 191 4.75 12.12 -4.67
N GLN A 192 3.61 11.47 -4.38
CA GLN A 192 2.84 11.69 -3.16
C GLN A 192 2.58 10.41 -2.38
N ALA A 193 2.35 10.59 -1.09
CA ALA A 193 1.95 9.54 -0.17
C ALA A 193 1.06 10.08 0.95
N ILE A 194 0.35 9.18 1.64
CA ILE A 194 -0.23 9.46 2.96
C ILE A 194 0.70 8.90 4.03
N LEU A 195 1.20 9.78 4.87
CA LEU A 195 1.91 9.42 6.10
C LEU A 195 0.90 9.24 7.23
N VAL A 196 0.95 8.09 7.91
CA VAL A 196 0.13 7.81 9.10
C VAL A 196 1.02 7.58 10.30
N LYS A 197 0.78 8.34 11.37
CA LYS A 197 1.40 8.18 12.70
C LYS A 197 0.34 8.38 13.78
N ASP A 198 0.27 7.49 14.74
CA ASP A 198 -0.58 7.61 15.92
C ASP A 198 -2.05 7.96 15.59
N ASN A 199 -2.60 7.29 14.58
CA ASN A 199 -3.95 7.49 14.02
C ASN A 199 -4.21 8.88 13.40
N LYS A 200 -3.18 9.68 13.21
CA LYS A 200 -3.22 10.91 12.40
C LYS A 200 -2.64 10.64 11.03
N PHE A 201 -3.13 11.35 10.03
CA PHE A 201 -2.68 11.19 8.65
C PHE A 201 -2.57 12.53 7.93
N LYS A 202 -1.61 12.62 7.04
CA LYS A 202 -1.41 13.79 6.16
C LYS A 202 -0.86 13.37 4.80
N LEU A 203 -1.15 14.20 3.80
CA LEU A 203 -0.47 14.16 2.52
C LEU A 203 0.99 14.63 2.70
N VAL A 204 1.91 13.90 2.08
CA VAL A 204 3.35 14.22 2.00
C VAL A 204 3.85 14.07 0.57
N GLY A 205 5.02 14.65 0.29
CA GLY A 205 5.57 14.73 -1.06
C GLY A 205 5.22 16.03 -1.75
N GLU A 206 4.83 16.00 -3.03
CA GLU A 206 4.40 17.19 -3.76
C GLU A 206 3.17 17.85 -3.15
N LYS A 207 3.09 19.19 -3.25
CA LYS A 207 2.09 20.00 -2.55
C LYS A 207 0.70 20.04 -3.19
N SER A 208 0.50 19.46 -4.37
CA SER A 208 -0.81 19.46 -5.02
C SER A 208 -1.82 18.61 -4.21
N GLU A 209 -2.95 19.19 -3.83
CA GLU A 209 -3.99 18.50 -3.06
C GLU A 209 -5.17 18.13 -3.96
N ASN A 210 -5.43 16.83 -4.10
CA ASN A 210 -6.56 16.29 -4.84
C ASN A 210 -7.46 15.50 -3.89
N PHE A 211 -8.24 16.25 -3.11
CA PHE A 211 -9.13 15.74 -2.08
C PHE A 211 -10.59 15.80 -2.56
N PHE A 212 -11.32 14.73 -2.33
CA PHE A 212 -12.72 14.61 -2.71
C PHE A 212 -13.53 14.06 -1.53
N ASN A 213 -14.84 14.28 -1.57
CA ASN A 213 -15.79 13.77 -0.61
C ASN A 213 -15.38 14.02 0.87
N GLY A 214 -14.85 15.23 1.13
CA GLY A 214 -14.55 15.68 2.50
C GLY A 214 -13.26 15.13 3.13
N PHE A 215 -12.32 14.58 2.34
CA PHE A 215 -11.00 14.25 2.88
C PHE A 215 -10.32 15.49 3.48
N LYS A 216 -9.68 15.32 4.64
CA LYS A 216 -8.88 16.36 5.33
C LYS A 216 -7.69 15.73 6.03
N ASN A 217 -6.54 16.44 6.01
CA ASN A 217 -5.41 16.11 6.85
C ASN A 217 -5.77 16.24 8.34
N THR A 218 -5.16 15.42 9.20
CA THR A 218 -5.40 15.39 10.66
C THR A 218 -4.17 15.74 11.51
N PHE A 219 -3.03 16.07 10.85
CA PHE A 219 -1.83 16.59 11.52
C PHE A 219 -1.93 18.10 11.73
#